data_952b11a5193b6031976100f0bb55cf94
#
_entry.id   952b11a5193b6031976100f0bb55cf94
#
_cell.length_a   1.000
_cell.length_b   1.000
_cell.length_c   1.000
_cell.angle_alpha   90.00
_cell.angle_beta   90.00
_cell.angle_gamma   90.00
#
_symmetry.space_group_name_H-M   'P 1'
#
loop_
_entity.id
_entity.type
_entity.pdbx_description
1 polymer ?
#
loop_
_entity_poly.entity_id
_entity_poly.type
_entity_poly.pdbx_seq_one_letter_code
_entity_poly.pdbx_strand_id
1 'polypeptide(L)'
;FEIIAFCDLFEGRAQTAKETYGTPDARVYTDYRELLKEDLDVVYVLTPNSTHAEVSIAAMESGKHVMCEKPMAKTYAEAKAMVDVAHRTGKVLNIGYQCRYRADAQYLKQACEDGELGDIYFAKALAVRRRAVPTWGVFLDKDKQGGGPLIDMGTHALDMTLWMMDNYEVESVTGSTFQKLADQTNTGNRWGDWDPAKFTVEDSAFGFIKMKNGATIVLESSWALNMVESEGAQTLLCGTKAGADMKDGLRINRVHYGRQCIEKPDLTTGMPENPDDIEQRIFYHAVADGAELVVKPEQALVVTRVLEAIYESAGTGKTIYFD
;
A
#
# COMPACT_ATOMS: atom_id res chain seq x y z
N PHE A 1 -11.95 19.30 -4.86
CA PHE A 1 -11.92 19.63 -3.42
C PHE A 1 -11.30 21.02 -3.22
N GLU A 2 -11.80 21.76 -2.20
CA GLU A 2 -11.17 22.95 -1.64
C GLU A 2 -10.50 22.57 -0.33
N ILE A 3 -9.22 22.93 -0.15
CA ILE A 3 -8.49 22.59 1.07
C ILE A 3 -8.53 23.79 2.02
N ILE A 4 -9.38 23.70 3.04
CA ILE A 4 -9.71 24.81 3.94
C ILE A 4 -9.11 24.67 5.36
N ALA A 5 -8.47 23.55 5.67
CA ALA A 5 -7.84 23.32 6.97
C ALA A 5 -6.61 22.43 6.86
N PHE A 6 -5.58 22.75 7.65
CA PHE A 6 -4.33 21.99 7.74
C PHE A 6 -3.98 21.73 9.19
N CYS A 7 -3.48 20.53 9.49
CA CYS A 7 -3.02 20.16 10.81
C CYS A 7 -1.69 19.41 10.77
N ASP A 8 -0.73 19.86 11.54
CA ASP A 8 0.53 19.15 11.83
C ASP A 8 0.98 19.49 13.25
N LEU A 9 1.62 18.56 13.95
CA LEU A 9 2.20 18.83 15.28
C LEU A 9 3.21 19.99 15.26
N PHE A 10 3.81 20.26 14.09
CA PHE A 10 4.70 21.38 13.84
C PHE A 10 3.95 22.44 13.03
N GLU A 11 3.49 23.49 13.70
CA GLU A 11 2.71 24.57 13.11
C GLU A 11 3.31 25.13 11.80
N GLY A 12 4.64 25.26 11.73
CA GLY A 12 5.33 25.73 10.52
C GLY A 12 5.13 24.85 9.30
N ARG A 13 4.96 23.52 9.47
CA ARG A 13 4.64 22.61 8.36
C ARG A 13 3.22 22.83 7.87
N ALA A 14 2.28 22.92 8.78
CA ALA A 14 0.89 23.18 8.44
C ALA A 14 0.74 24.56 7.77
N GLN A 15 1.48 25.57 8.21
CA GLN A 15 1.51 26.88 7.59
C GLN A 15 2.06 26.85 6.15
N THR A 16 3.18 26.14 5.92
CA THR A 16 3.75 25.97 4.58
C THR A 16 2.77 25.23 3.65
N ALA A 17 2.10 24.19 4.14
CA ALA A 17 1.09 23.47 3.38
C ALA A 17 -0.10 24.35 3.02
N LYS A 18 -0.59 25.18 3.96
CA LYS A 18 -1.63 26.18 3.70
C LYS A 18 -1.22 27.15 2.60
N GLU A 19 -0.03 27.70 2.65
CA GLU A 19 0.48 28.67 1.67
C GLU A 19 0.61 28.05 0.27
N THR A 20 0.86 26.74 0.19
CA THR A 20 1.07 26.03 -1.08
C THR A 20 -0.23 25.54 -1.70
N TYR A 21 -1.16 25.05 -0.88
CA TYR A 21 -2.33 24.28 -1.36
C TYR A 21 -3.66 24.81 -0.86
N GLY A 22 -3.67 25.65 0.14
CA GLY A 22 -4.89 26.12 0.80
C GLY A 22 -5.63 27.23 0.07
N THR A 23 -6.91 27.37 0.38
CA THR A 23 -7.65 28.58 0.06
C THR A 23 -7.11 29.77 0.88
N PRO A 24 -7.36 31.02 0.45
CA PRO A 24 -6.89 32.20 1.20
C PRO A 24 -7.32 32.20 2.67
N ASP A 25 -8.51 31.70 2.96
CA ASP A 25 -9.09 31.67 4.31
C ASP A 25 -8.83 30.34 5.04
N ALA A 26 -7.99 29.45 4.49
CA ALA A 26 -7.66 28.18 5.12
C ALA A 26 -7.09 28.39 6.53
N ARG A 27 -7.40 27.47 7.44
CA ARG A 27 -6.98 27.54 8.85
C ARG A 27 -5.88 26.52 9.14
N VAL A 28 -5.09 26.78 10.17
CA VAL A 28 -3.98 25.94 10.63
C VAL A 28 -4.23 25.50 12.07
N TYR A 29 -3.97 24.22 12.34
CA TYR A 29 -4.15 23.57 13.64
C TYR A 29 -2.91 22.77 14.02
N THR A 30 -2.68 22.61 15.31
CA THR A 30 -1.66 21.69 15.86
C THR A 30 -2.28 20.47 16.58
N ASP A 31 -3.60 20.49 16.74
CA ASP A 31 -4.39 19.36 17.24
C ASP A 31 -5.50 19.02 16.22
N TYR A 32 -5.51 17.81 15.69
CA TYR A 32 -6.51 17.38 14.74
C TYR A 32 -7.94 17.40 15.31
N ARG A 33 -8.10 17.29 16.64
CA ARG A 33 -9.41 17.39 17.30
C ARG A 33 -10.05 18.74 17.15
N GLU A 34 -9.24 19.78 17.09
CA GLU A 34 -9.72 21.15 16.81
C GLU A 34 -10.07 21.30 15.32
N LEU A 35 -9.24 20.75 14.42
CA LEU A 35 -9.56 20.71 12.99
C LEU A 35 -10.90 19.98 12.73
N LEU A 36 -11.20 18.89 13.43
CA LEU A 36 -12.43 18.12 13.25
C LEU A 36 -13.70 18.88 13.66
N LYS A 37 -13.60 20.01 14.36
CA LYS A 37 -14.75 20.89 14.67
C LYS A 37 -15.17 21.76 13.50
N GLU A 38 -14.33 21.87 12.46
CA GLU A 38 -14.65 22.61 11.26
C GLU A 38 -15.73 21.89 10.44
N ASP A 39 -16.42 22.66 9.60
CA ASP A 39 -17.39 22.15 8.63
C ASP A 39 -16.66 21.58 7.41
N LEU A 40 -16.30 20.31 7.50
CA LEU A 40 -15.52 19.57 6.51
C LEU A 40 -16.32 18.37 6.01
N ASP A 41 -16.31 18.11 4.72
CA ASP A 41 -16.85 16.89 4.15
C ASP A 41 -15.86 15.72 4.25
N VAL A 42 -14.55 16.02 4.10
CA VAL A 42 -13.49 15.04 3.93
C VAL A 42 -12.27 15.40 4.78
N VAL A 43 -11.61 14.39 5.29
CA VAL A 43 -10.29 14.49 5.95
C VAL A 43 -9.29 13.57 5.25
N TYR A 44 -8.14 14.15 4.88
CA TYR A 44 -6.97 13.41 4.40
C TYR A 44 -6.03 13.12 5.57
N VAL A 45 -5.79 11.85 5.86
CA VAL A 45 -4.91 11.40 6.94
C VAL A 45 -3.56 11.03 6.35
N LEU A 46 -2.59 11.95 6.49
CA LEU A 46 -1.24 11.87 5.93
C LEU A 46 -0.17 11.82 7.05
N THR A 47 -0.57 11.35 8.20
CA THR A 47 0.24 11.30 9.42
C THR A 47 1.16 10.06 9.43
N PRO A 48 2.05 9.88 10.43
CA PRO A 48 2.73 8.60 10.63
C PRO A 48 1.74 7.45 10.85
N ASN A 49 2.12 6.24 10.42
CA ASN A 49 1.26 5.04 10.47
C ASN A 49 0.63 4.80 11.85
N SER A 50 1.34 5.18 12.93
CA SER A 50 0.86 5.03 14.31
C SER A 50 -0.40 5.81 14.66
N THR A 51 -0.79 6.78 13.84
CA THR A 51 -1.94 7.64 14.09
C THR A 51 -3.04 7.50 13.03
N HIS A 52 -2.82 6.68 11.98
CA HIS A 52 -3.80 6.48 10.92
C HIS A 52 -5.17 6.06 11.48
N ALA A 53 -5.20 5.03 12.33
CA ALA A 53 -6.46 4.53 12.87
C ALA A 53 -7.13 5.55 13.81
N GLU A 54 -6.39 6.13 14.75
CA GLU A 54 -6.93 7.10 15.70
C GLU A 54 -7.58 8.28 14.98
N VAL A 55 -6.87 8.90 14.04
CA VAL A 55 -7.34 10.10 13.33
C VAL A 55 -8.48 9.77 12.38
N SER A 56 -8.38 8.66 11.64
CA SER A 56 -9.44 8.22 10.70
C SER A 56 -10.74 7.90 11.43
N ILE A 57 -10.66 7.18 12.54
CA ILE A 57 -11.84 6.86 13.38
C ILE A 57 -12.48 8.13 13.89
N ALA A 58 -11.70 9.05 14.48
CA ALA A 58 -12.22 10.30 15.00
C ALA A 58 -12.86 11.17 13.90
N ALA A 59 -12.28 11.20 12.70
CA ALA A 59 -12.84 11.91 11.55
C ALA A 59 -14.20 11.31 11.14
N MET A 60 -14.30 9.99 10.97
CA MET A 60 -15.55 9.34 10.59
C MET A 60 -16.63 9.49 11.68
N GLU A 61 -16.27 9.38 12.96
CA GLU A 61 -17.20 9.62 14.08
C GLU A 61 -17.69 11.05 14.17
N SER A 62 -16.89 12.02 13.70
CA SER A 62 -17.30 13.43 13.58
C SER A 62 -18.06 13.74 12.29
N GLY A 63 -18.42 12.70 11.51
CA GLY A 63 -19.27 12.83 10.32
C GLY A 63 -18.54 13.13 9.01
N LYS A 64 -17.21 12.97 8.95
CA LYS A 64 -16.41 13.25 7.76
C LYS A 64 -16.03 11.96 7.02
N HIS A 65 -15.91 12.02 5.70
CA HIS A 65 -15.31 10.97 4.88
C HIS A 65 -13.79 11.00 5.01
N VAL A 66 -13.12 9.86 4.80
CA VAL A 66 -11.67 9.75 5.05
C VAL A 66 -10.95 9.18 3.84
N MET A 67 -9.89 9.87 3.44
CA MET A 67 -8.79 9.35 2.64
C MET A 67 -7.59 9.15 3.57
N CYS A 68 -7.17 7.90 3.77
CA CYS A 68 -6.04 7.58 4.64
C CYS A 68 -4.87 7.05 3.80
N GLU A 69 -3.66 7.60 4.03
CA GLU A 69 -2.46 7.04 3.43
C GLU A 69 -2.23 5.58 3.83
N LYS A 70 -1.52 4.88 2.95
CA LYS A 70 -1.08 3.52 3.22
C LYS A 70 0.11 3.49 4.22
N PRO A 71 0.29 2.42 4.95
CA PRO A 71 -0.63 1.29 5.16
C PRO A 71 -1.88 1.73 5.92
N MET A 72 -2.96 0.99 5.80
CA MET A 72 -4.21 1.32 6.49
C MET A 72 -4.01 1.58 7.99
N ALA A 73 -3.27 0.71 8.67
CA ALA A 73 -2.88 0.84 10.07
C ALA A 73 -1.62 -0.01 10.35
N LYS A 74 -1.05 0.09 11.55
CA LYS A 74 0.08 -0.74 11.97
C LYS A 74 -0.32 -2.18 12.30
N THR A 75 -1.54 -2.38 12.78
CA THR A 75 -2.06 -3.68 13.23
C THR A 75 -3.40 -4.00 12.59
N TYR A 76 -3.70 -5.30 12.51
CA TYR A 76 -5.02 -5.77 12.05
C TYR A 76 -6.16 -5.27 12.95
N ALA A 77 -5.95 -5.23 14.25
CA ALA A 77 -6.98 -4.76 15.18
C ALA A 77 -7.33 -3.29 14.96
N GLU A 78 -6.34 -2.43 14.74
CA GLU A 78 -6.53 -1.02 14.38
C GLU A 78 -7.26 -0.88 13.03
N ALA A 79 -6.82 -1.61 12.00
CA ALA A 79 -7.44 -1.60 10.68
C ALA A 79 -8.89 -2.09 10.73
N LYS A 80 -9.16 -3.15 11.49
CA LYS A 80 -10.52 -3.66 11.70
C LYS A 80 -11.42 -2.61 12.36
N ALA A 81 -10.92 -1.91 13.37
CA ALA A 81 -11.68 -0.84 14.01
C ALA A 81 -12.03 0.30 13.02
N MET A 82 -11.13 0.63 12.09
CA MET A 82 -11.43 1.61 11.03
C MET A 82 -12.56 1.14 10.12
N VAL A 83 -12.55 -0.13 9.68
CA VAL A 83 -13.62 -0.72 8.86
C VAL A 83 -14.94 -0.74 9.61
N ASP A 84 -14.94 -1.20 10.86
CA ASP A 84 -16.14 -1.28 11.70
C ASP A 84 -16.78 0.12 11.88
N VAL A 85 -15.96 1.16 12.05
CA VAL A 85 -16.44 2.54 12.17
C VAL A 85 -16.96 3.08 10.84
N ALA A 86 -16.29 2.81 9.73
CA ALA A 86 -16.76 3.18 8.39
C ALA A 86 -18.16 2.62 8.13
N HIS A 87 -18.38 1.33 8.41
CA HIS A 87 -19.69 0.68 8.28
C HIS A 87 -20.74 1.30 9.23
N ARG A 88 -20.39 1.53 10.49
CA ARG A 88 -21.30 2.06 11.50
C ARG A 88 -21.74 3.49 11.20
N THR A 89 -20.83 4.32 10.69
CA THR A 89 -21.08 5.73 10.40
C THR A 89 -21.62 5.97 8.98
N GLY A 90 -21.49 4.98 8.08
CA GLY A 90 -21.81 5.12 6.67
C GLY A 90 -20.87 6.07 5.93
N LYS A 91 -19.68 6.34 6.48
CA LYS A 91 -18.70 7.22 5.86
C LYS A 91 -17.76 6.45 4.93
N VAL A 92 -17.41 7.07 3.82
CA VAL A 92 -16.43 6.54 2.89
C VAL A 92 -15.06 6.54 3.56
N LEU A 93 -14.39 5.38 3.53
CA LEU A 93 -12.99 5.20 3.92
C LEU A 93 -12.23 4.67 2.71
N ASN A 94 -11.30 5.44 2.19
CA ASN A 94 -10.38 5.01 1.13
C ASN A 94 -8.95 4.91 1.67
N ILE A 95 -8.20 3.93 1.20
CA ILE A 95 -6.78 3.76 1.55
C ILE A 95 -5.93 4.02 0.31
N GLY A 96 -4.86 4.81 0.46
CA GLY A 96 -3.98 5.31 -0.60
C GLY A 96 -3.13 4.23 -1.28
N TYR A 97 -3.74 3.26 -1.94
CA TYR A 97 -3.06 2.26 -2.76
C TYR A 97 -2.94 2.71 -4.22
N GLN A 98 -2.25 3.83 -4.44
CA GLN A 98 -2.10 4.48 -5.75
C GLN A 98 -1.53 3.56 -6.83
N CYS A 99 -0.81 2.48 -6.47
CA CYS A 99 -0.28 1.52 -7.44
C CYS A 99 -1.38 0.85 -8.28
N ARG A 100 -2.61 0.74 -7.78
CA ARG A 100 -3.75 0.19 -8.55
C ARG A 100 -4.13 1.06 -9.75
N TYR A 101 -3.83 2.36 -9.72
CA TYR A 101 -4.21 3.31 -10.77
C TYR A 101 -3.13 3.50 -11.86
N ARG A 102 -2.00 2.81 -11.76
CA ARG A 102 -0.98 2.79 -12.80
C ARG A 102 -1.54 2.16 -14.08
N ALA A 103 -1.16 2.69 -15.24
CA ALA A 103 -1.66 2.21 -16.53
C ALA A 103 -1.36 0.72 -16.77
N ASP A 104 -0.18 0.24 -16.36
CA ASP A 104 0.20 -1.17 -16.45
C ASP A 104 -0.63 -2.05 -15.50
N ALA A 105 -0.94 -1.56 -14.30
CA ALA A 105 -1.77 -2.26 -13.33
C ALA A 105 -3.23 -2.35 -13.81
N GLN A 106 -3.78 -1.27 -14.35
CA GLN A 106 -5.14 -1.24 -14.89
C GLN A 106 -5.29 -2.18 -16.10
N TYR A 107 -4.33 -2.16 -17.02
CA TYR A 107 -4.33 -3.08 -18.17
C TYR A 107 -4.28 -4.55 -17.72
N LEU A 108 -3.36 -4.88 -16.81
CA LEU A 108 -3.23 -6.25 -16.32
C LEU A 108 -4.47 -6.69 -15.53
N LYS A 109 -5.07 -5.80 -14.74
CA LYS A 109 -6.32 -6.07 -14.03
C LYS A 109 -7.45 -6.41 -15.00
N GLN A 110 -7.62 -5.64 -16.07
CA GLN A 110 -8.62 -5.93 -17.09
C GLN A 110 -8.37 -7.30 -17.75
N ALA A 111 -7.12 -7.63 -18.09
CA ALA A 111 -6.79 -8.96 -18.64
C ALA A 111 -7.09 -10.10 -17.66
N CYS A 112 -6.92 -9.88 -16.35
CA CYS A 112 -7.33 -10.86 -15.34
C CYS A 112 -8.85 -11.01 -15.27
N GLU A 113 -9.61 -9.92 -15.27
CA GLU A 113 -11.08 -9.92 -15.25
C GLU A 113 -11.71 -10.55 -16.48
N ASP A 114 -11.11 -10.34 -17.64
CA ASP A 114 -11.53 -10.98 -18.90
C ASP A 114 -11.13 -12.46 -18.96
N GLY A 115 -10.46 -12.98 -17.92
CA GLY A 115 -10.05 -14.38 -17.81
C GLY A 115 -8.97 -14.79 -18.81
N GLU A 116 -8.18 -13.84 -19.32
CA GLU A 116 -7.09 -14.11 -20.26
C GLU A 116 -5.97 -14.93 -19.65
N LEU A 117 -5.71 -14.76 -18.32
CA LEU A 117 -4.72 -15.54 -17.60
C LEU A 117 -5.24 -16.92 -17.17
N GLY A 118 -6.56 -17.13 -17.17
CA GLY A 118 -7.19 -18.31 -16.58
C GLY A 118 -7.09 -18.32 -15.06
N ASP A 119 -7.03 -19.49 -14.43
CA ASP A 119 -6.88 -19.62 -12.99
C ASP A 119 -5.46 -19.27 -12.57
N ILE A 120 -5.29 -18.21 -11.80
CA ILE A 120 -3.99 -17.77 -11.28
C ILE A 120 -3.68 -18.63 -10.05
N TYR A 121 -2.71 -19.53 -10.17
CA TYR A 121 -2.34 -20.48 -9.12
C TYR A 121 -1.03 -20.13 -8.41
N PHE A 122 -0.21 -19.25 -9.00
CA PHE A 122 1.02 -18.77 -8.40
C PHE A 122 1.23 -17.28 -8.71
N ALA A 123 1.70 -16.54 -7.72
CA ALA A 123 2.07 -15.14 -7.89
C ALA A 123 3.31 -14.76 -7.07
N LYS A 124 3.97 -13.68 -7.47
CA LYS A 124 4.97 -12.98 -6.66
C LYS A 124 4.53 -11.54 -6.46
N ALA A 125 4.58 -11.11 -5.21
CA ALA A 125 4.47 -9.70 -4.81
C ALA A 125 5.88 -9.18 -4.53
N LEU A 126 6.42 -8.31 -5.37
CA LEU A 126 7.82 -7.90 -5.35
C LEU A 126 7.93 -6.41 -5.03
N ALA A 127 8.74 -6.06 -4.03
CA ALA A 127 9.02 -4.68 -3.65
C ALA A 127 10.45 -4.60 -3.09
N VAL A 128 11.44 -4.89 -3.94
CA VAL A 128 12.80 -5.14 -3.51
C VAL A 128 13.73 -4.01 -3.96
N ARG A 129 14.41 -3.38 -3.01
CA ARG A 129 15.45 -2.39 -3.25
C ARG A 129 16.81 -2.91 -2.77
N ARG A 130 17.83 -2.62 -3.55
CA ARG A 130 19.21 -3.02 -3.20
C ARG A 130 19.80 -2.12 -2.12
N ARG A 131 19.66 -0.80 -2.26
CA ARG A 131 20.11 0.24 -1.33
C ARG A 131 19.27 1.50 -1.53
N ALA A 132 18.10 1.52 -0.92
CA ALA A 132 17.24 2.69 -0.93
C ALA A 132 16.39 2.73 0.36
N VAL A 133 17.11 2.85 1.49
CA VAL A 133 16.55 3.05 2.83
C VAL A 133 16.11 4.50 2.95
N PRO A 134 14.85 4.80 3.30
CA PRO A 134 14.42 6.18 3.58
C PRO A 134 15.15 6.73 4.81
N THR A 135 15.84 7.87 4.64
CA THR A 135 16.64 8.50 5.71
C THR A 135 15.97 9.71 6.33
N TRP A 136 14.74 10.01 5.93
CA TRP A 136 13.94 11.14 6.42
C TRP A 136 12.74 10.68 7.24
N GLY A 137 12.08 11.64 7.91
CA GLY A 137 10.86 11.40 8.67
C GLY A 137 11.07 10.39 9.79
N VAL A 138 10.12 9.45 9.90
CA VAL A 138 10.07 8.44 10.97
C VAL A 138 10.15 6.99 10.43
N PHE A 139 10.61 6.79 9.18
CA PHE A 139 10.62 5.46 8.54
C PHE A 139 11.42 4.41 9.30
N LEU A 140 12.49 4.81 9.99
CA LEU A 140 13.36 3.90 10.75
C LEU A 140 12.86 3.63 12.19
N ASP A 141 11.79 4.29 12.61
CA ASP A 141 11.21 4.20 13.95
C ASP A 141 10.05 3.20 13.97
N LYS A 142 10.29 2.02 14.59
CA LYS A 142 9.29 0.94 14.68
C LYS A 142 8.01 1.37 15.40
N ASP A 143 8.11 2.20 16.43
CA ASP A 143 6.94 2.62 17.21
C ASP A 143 6.01 3.50 16.38
N LYS A 144 6.58 4.30 15.47
CA LYS A 144 5.84 5.20 14.59
C LYS A 144 5.31 4.51 13.33
N GLN A 145 6.12 3.61 12.75
CA GLN A 145 5.82 2.98 11.46
C GLN A 145 5.20 1.58 11.58
N GLY A 146 5.47 0.85 12.67
CA GLY A 146 5.05 -0.53 12.83
C GLY A 146 6.02 -1.55 12.23
N GLY A 147 6.83 -1.15 11.26
CA GLY A 147 7.83 -1.96 10.57
C GLY A 147 8.57 -1.18 9.50
N GLY A 148 9.44 -1.86 8.76
CA GLY A 148 10.27 -1.32 7.71
C GLY A 148 9.70 -1.55 6.29
N PRO A 149 10.50 -2.11 5.36
CA PRO A 149 10.10 -2.28 3.96
C PRO A 149 8.84 -3.13 3.78
N LEU A 150 8.55 -4.08 4.66
CA LEU A 150 7.35 -4.90 4.54
C LEU A 150 6.08 -4.04 4.59
N ILE A 151 5.98 -3.18 5.59
CA ILE A 151 4.81 -2.32 5.79
C ILE A 151 4.82 -1.07 4.88
N ASP A 152 6.01 -0.62 4.45
CA ASP A 152 6.14 0.54 3.55
C ASP A 152 5.92 0.18 2.08
N MET A 153 6.64 -0.81 1.56
CA MET A 153 6.64 -1.16 0.15
C MET A 153 5.96 -2.49 -0.15
N GLY A 154 6.14 -3.47 0.73
CA GLY A 154 5.51 -4.79 0.61
C GLY A 154 3.99 -4.68 0.57
N THR A 155 3.43 -3.72 1.30
CA THR A 155 1.99 -3.41 1.30
C THR A 155 1.46 -3.11 -0.11
N HIS A 156 2.19 -2.30 -0.92
CA HIS A 156 1.78 -1.98 -2.30
C HIS A 156 1.82 -3.20 -3.22
N ALA A 157 2.91 -3.98 -3.14
CA ALA A 157 3.06 -5.16 -3.99
C ALA A 157 2.02 -6.24 -3.66
N LEU A 158 1.77 -6.46 -2.35
CA LEU A 158 0.77 -7.41 -1.90
C LEU A 158 -0.64 -6.97 -2.27
N ASP A 159 -0.98 -5.72 -2.01
CA ASP A 159 -2.28 -5.14 -2.37
C ASP A 159 -2.58 -5.32 -3.86
N MET A 160 -1.65 -4.91 -4.71
CA MET A 160 -1.77 -5.03 -6.16
C MET A 160 -1.91 -6.50 -6.60
N THR A 161 -1.15 -7.42 -5.99
CA THR A 161 -1.19 -8.84 -6.33
C THR A 161 -2.54 -9.47 -5.95
N LEU A 162 -3.03 -9.23 -4.74
CA LEU A 162 -4.34 -9.73 -4.29
C LEU A 162 -5.48 -9.15 -5.15
N TRP A 163 -5.39 -7.86 -5.49
CA TRP A 163 -6.37 -7.19 -6.33
C TRP A 163 -6.44 -7.76 -7.75
N MET A 164 -5.28 -8.05 -8.37
CA MET A 164 -5.24 -8.68 -9.70
C MET A 164 -5.77 -10.10 -9.68
N MET A 165 -5.48 -10.87 -8.63
CA MET A 165 -6.00 -12.22 -8.44
C MET A 165 -7.50 -12.24 -8.07
N ASP A 166 -8.06 -11.12 -7.67
CA ASP A 166 -9.39 -11.00 -7.06
C ASP A 166 -9.63 -12.08 -5.98
N ASN A 167 -8.59 -12.31 -5.17
CA ASN A 167 -8.61 -13.37 -4.17
C ASN A 167 -8.03 -12.88 -2.85
N TYR A 168 -8.89 -12.76 -1.85
CA TYR A 168 -8.57 -12.30 -0.50
C TYR A 168 -8.75 -13.39 0.57
N GLU A 169 -9.07 -14.63 0.12
CA GLU A 169 -9.30 -15.78 1.00
C GLU A 169 -7.96 -16.47 1.34
N VAL A 170 -7.27 -15.93 2.35
CA VAL A 170 -6.00 -16.46 2.82
C VAL A 170 -6.22 -17.67 3.72
N GLU A 171 -5.46 -18.75 3.51
CA GLU A 171 -5.43 -19.94 4.36
C GLU A 171 -4.36 -19.81 5.45
N SER A 172 -3.12 -19.49 5.03
CA SER A 172 -2.00 -19.45 5.96
C SER A 172 -0.84 -18.60 5.45
N VAL A 173 -0.02 -18.12 6.39
CA VAL A 173 1.14 -17.28 6.12
C VAL A 173 2.34 -17.78 6.90
N THR A 174 3.48 -17.94 6.23
CA THR A 174 4.79 -18.15 6.84
C THR A 174 5.72 -17.04 6.40
N GLY A 175 6.48 -16.44 7.32
CA GLY A 175 7.35 -15.31 7.00
C GLY A 175 8.65 -15.26 7.77
N SER A 176 9.57 -14.45 7.26
CA SER A 176 10.84 -14.12 7.89
C SER A 176 11.16 -12.65 7.71
N THR A 177 11.72 -12.02 8.74
CA THR A 177 12.22 -10.65 8.71
C THR A 177 13.69 -10.62 9.10
N PHE A 178 14.43 -9.70 8.50
CA PHE A 178 15.86 -9.55 8.77
C PHE A 178 16.22 -8.09 9.00
N GLN A 179 17.17 -7.88 9.92
CA GLN A 179 17.81 -6.59 10.18
C GLN A 179 19.34 -6.84 10.13
N LYS A 180 19.87 -7.11 8.93
CA LYS A 180 21.24 -7.55 8.73
C LYS A 180 22.16 -6.46 8.20
N LEU A 181 21.60 -5.41 7.63
CA LEU A 181 22.36 -4.33 7.03
C LEU A 181 22.19 -3.00 7.80
N ALA A 182 21.28 -2.96 8.77
CA ALA A 182 20.96 -1.76 9.56
C ALA A 182 22.17 -1.16 10.27
N ASP A 183 23.07 -1.99 10.78
CA ASP A 183 24.28 -1.56 11.53
C ASP A 183 25.44 -1.14 10.62
N GLN A 184 25.30 -1.26 9.30
CA GLN A 184 26.36 -0.91 8.37
C GLN A 184 26.42 0.61 8.14
N THR A 185 27.66 1.10 7.95
CA THR A 185 27.92 2.48 7.56
C THR A 185 28.57 2.48 6.17
N ASN A 186 28.54 3.62 5.49
CA ASN A 186 29.11 3.79 4.15
C ASN A 186 28.56 2.76 3.13
N THR A 187 27.23 2.62 3.12
CA THR A 187 26.52 1.53 2.44
C THR A 187 26.24 1.81 0.97
N GLY A 188 26.50 3.01 0.45
CA GLY A 188 26.12 3.44 -0.89
C GLY A 188 24.60 3.60 -1.04
N ASN A 189 23.91 3.98 0.02
CA ASN A 189 22.46 4.22 0.00
C ASN A 189 22.08 5.38 -0.92
N ARG A 190 20.99 5.24 -1.67
CA ARG A 190 20.51 6.21 -2.67
C ARG A 190 20.25 7.60 -2.08
N TRP A 191 19.80 7.66 -0.84
CA TRP A 191 19.40 8.91 -0.16
C TRP A 191 20.35 9.30 0.99
N GLY A 192 21.62 8.93 0.88
CA GLY A 192 22.61 9.17 1.91
C GLY A 192 22.63 8.12 3.00
N ASP A 193 23.59 8.23 3.91
CA ASP A 193 23.73 7.26 4.99
C ASP A 193 22.61 7.39 6.01
N TRP A 194 22.17 6.27 6.54
CA TRP A 194 21.25 6.23 7.68
C TRP A 194 22.03 6.23 9.00
N ASP A 195 21.35 6.58 10.08
CA ASP A 195 21.89 6.46 11.44
C ASP A 195 21.54 5.05 11.99
N PRO A 196 22.53 4.15 12.16
CA PRO A 196 22.26 2.81 12.69
C PRO A 196 21.57 2.81 14.04
N ALA A 197 21.81 3.81 14.90
CA ALA A 197 21.19 3.91 16.22
C ALA A 197 19.67 4.18 16.16
N LYS A 198 19.18 4.70 15.03
CA LYS A 198 17.75 4.97 14.78
C LYS A 198 17.06 3.88 13.98
N PHE A 199 17.80 2.92 13.44
CA PHE A 199 17.26 1.88 12.58
C PHE A 199 16.69 0.73 13.43
N THR A 200 15.42 0.81 13.80
CA THR A 200 14.76 -0.13 14.73
C THR A 200 13.80 -1.10 14.04
N VAL A 201 13.69 -1.03 12.71
CA VAL A 201 12.83 -1.87 11.88
C VAL A 201 13.65 -2.92 11.11
N GLU A 202 12.99 -3.85 10.44
CA GLU A 202 13.66 -4.76 9.51
C GLU A 202 14.18 -4.02 8.26
N ASP A 203 15.22 -4.54 7.62
CA ASP A 203 15.75 -4.07 6.32
C ASP A 203 15.22 -4.92 5.15
N SER A 204 14.73 -6.13 5.45
CA SER A 204 14.14 -7.05 4.48
C SER A 204 13.16 -8.03 5.13
N ALA A 205 12.15 -8.43 4.37
CA ALA A 205 11.12 -9.37 4.79
C ALA A 205 10.67 -10.24 3.61
N PHE A 206 10.31 -11.49 3.92
CA PHE A 206 9.87 -12.48 2.96
C PHE A 206 8.66 -13.23 3.51
N GLY A 207 7.66 -13.48 2.64
CA GLY A 207 6.45 -14.18 3.01
C GLY A 207 6.07 -15.26 2.01
N PHE A 208 5.57 -16.39 2.52
CA PHE A 208 4.92 -17.44 1.75
C PHE A 208 3.46 -17.52 2.19
N ILE A 209 2.55 -17.21 1.28
CA ILE A 209 1.12 -17.03 1.56
C ILE A 209 0.37 -18.11 0.76
N LYS A 210 -0.41 -18.94 1.46
CA LYS A 210 -1.34 -19.88 0.83
C LYS A 210 -2.75 -19.34 0.85
N MET A 211 -3.41 -19.43 -0.28
CA MET A 211 -4.81 -19.05 -0.44
C MET A 211 -5.70 -20.28 -0.27
N LYS A 212 -6.95 -20.10 0.20
CA LYS A 212 -7.91 -21.21 0.42
C LYS A 212 -8.22 -21.98 -0.87
N ASN A 213 -8.13 -21.36 -2.04
CA ASN A 213 -8.28 -22.04 -3.34
C ASN A 213 -7.04 -22.81 -3.80
N GLY A 214 -5.98 -22.87 -2.99
CA GLY A 214 -4.72 -23.56 -3.28
C GLY A 214 -3.68 -22.70 -4.00
N ALA A 215 -3.99 -21.48 -4.42
CA ALA A 215 -3.01 -20.58 -5.00
C ALA A 215 -1.95 -20.18 -3.96
N THR A 216 -0.77 -19.81 -4.45
CA THR A 216 0.35 -19.42 -3.60
C THR A 216 0.92 -18.07 -4.03
N ILE A 217 1.21 -17.20 -3.05
CA ILE A 217 1.90 -15.93 -3.28
C ILE A 217 3.21 -15.94 -2.51
N VAL A 218 4.32 -15.57 -3.18
CA VAL A 218 5.60 -15.27 -2.55
C VAL A 218 5.77 -13.77 -2.49
N LEU A 219 5.93 -13.24 -1.28
CA LEU A 219 6.20 -11.81 -1.05
C LEU A 219 7.69 -11.61 -0.76
N GLU A 220 8.29 -10.65 -1.45
CA GLU A 220 9.67 -10.23 -1.24
C GLU A 220 9.69 -8.70 -1.08
N SER A 221 10.21 -8.21 0.04
CA SER A 221 10.29 -6.76 0.31
C SER A 221 11.61 -6.40 0.97
N SER A 222 12.27 -5.34 0.51
CA SER A 222 13.49 -4.84 1.13
C SER A 222 13.76 -3.38 0.79
N TRP A 223 14.38 -2.68 1.72
CA TRP A 223 15.05 -1.40 1.49
C TRP A 223 16.55 -1.59 1.23
N ALA A 224 17.13 -2.61 1.83
CA ALA A 224 18.54 -2.97 1.68
C ALA A 224 18.69 -4.49 1.59
N LEU A 225 19.22 -4.95 0.47
CA LEU A 225 19.50 -6.37 0.21
C LEU A 225 20.69 -6.49 -0.74
N ASN A 226 21.62 -7.42 -0.47
CA ASN A 226 22.77 -7.66 -1.34
C ASN A 226 22.37 -8.49 -2.57
N MET A 227 21.74 -7.85 -3.53
CA MET A 227 21.30 -8.44 -4.79
C MET A 227 21.78 -7.60 -5.98
N VAL A 228 21.75 -8.17 -7.16
CA VAL A 228 22.18 -7.45 -8.39
C VAL A 228 21.07 -6.56 -8.91
N GLU A 229 19.85 -7.07 -8.97
CA GLU A 229 18.67 -6.38 -9.49
C GLU A 229 17.89 -5.69 -8.36
N SER A 230 17.20 -4.61 -8.70
CA SER A 230 16.34 -3.87 -7.77
C SER A 230 15.01 -3.62 -8.47
N GLU A 231 13.92 -3.90 -7.80
CA GLU A 231 12.57 -3.83 -8.37
C GLU A 231 11.65 -3.01 -7.45
N GLY A 232 10.84 -2.13 -8.04
CA GLY A 232 9.78 -1.41 -7.33
C GLY A 232 8.61 -2.32 -6.97
N ALA A 233 7.49 -1.73 -6.57
CA ALA A 233 6.26 -2.49 -6.31
C ALA A 233 5.70 -3.06 -7.62
N GLN A 234 5.73 -4.39 -7.74
CA GLN A 234 5.41 -5.18 -8.93
C GLN A 234 4.70 -6.48 -8.56
N THR A 235 4.02 -7.06 -9.53
CA THR A 235 3.50 -8.43 -9.43
C THR A 235 3.98 -9.29 -10.60
N LEU A 236 4.14 -10.59 -10.34
CA LEU A 236 4.27 -11.63 -11.34
C LEU A 236 3.12 -12.61 -11.13
N LEU A 237 2.41 -12.95 -12.19
CA LEU A 237 1.24 -13.84 -12.15
C LEU A 237 1.46 -15.03 -13.08
N CYS A 238 1.18 -16.24 -12.59
CA CYS A 238 1.16 -17.45 -13.38
C CYS A 238 -0.25 -18.05 -13.37
N GLY A 239 -0.92 -17.95 -14.50
CA GLY A 239 -2.23 -18.53 -14.71
C GLY A 239 -2.19 -19.75 -15.62
N THR A 240 -3.32 -20.45 -15.73
CA THR A 240 -3.45 -21.68 -16.54
C THR A 240 -3.47 -21.44 -18.04
N LYS A 241 -3.79 -20.20 -18.48
CA LYS A 241 -3.83 -19.82 -19.90
C LYS A 241 -2.67 -18.91 -20.31
N ALA A 242 -2.27 -18.01 -19.42
CA ALA A 242 -1.22 -17.04 -19.64
C ALA A 242 -0.53 -16.68 -18.33
N GLY A 243 0.59 -16.00 -18.42
CA GLY A 243 1.28 -15.40 -17.28
C GLY A 243 1.67 -13.95 -17.59
N ALA A 244 1.92 -13.16 -16.56
CA ALA A 244 2.34 -11.78 -16.72
C ALA A 244 3.39 -11.38 -15.68
N ASP A 245 4.26 -10.44 -16.03
CA ASP A 245 5.12 -9.73 -15.10
C ASP A 245 5.22 -8.23 -15.46
N MET A 246 5.62 -7.43 -14.49
CA MET A 246 5.75 -5.99 -14.64
C MET A 246 7.22 -5.54 -14.70
N LYS A 247 8.16 -6.47 -14.80
CA LYS A 247 9.60 -6.18 -14.91
C LYS A 247 9.89 -5.57 -16.28
N ASP A 248 10.60 -4.44 -16.29
CA ASP A 248 10.90 -3.70 -17.52
C ASP A 248 9.67 -3.33 -18.35
N GLY A 249 8.57 -2.97 -17.66
CA GLY A 249 7.24 -2.74 -18.22
C GLY A 249 6.39 -4.02 -18.21
N LEU A 250 5.10 -3.85 -18.47
CA LEU A 250 4.17 -4.97 -18.49
C LEU A 250 4.47 -5.92 -19.66
N ARG A 251 4.58 -7.22 -19.35
CA ARG A 251 4.76 -8.30 -20.30
C ARG A 251 3.76 -9.41 -20.02
N ILE A 252 3.08 -9.90 -21.05
CA ILE A 252 2.14 -11.02 -20.97
C ILE A 252 2.67 -12.16 -21.83
N ASN A 253 2.92 -13.32 -21.21
CA ASN A 253 3.29 -14.54 -21.91
C ASN A 253 2.05 -15.37 -22.21
N ARG A 254 1.83 -15.69 -23.47
CA ARG A 254 0.72 -16.53 -23.94
C ARG A 254 1.14 -17.44 -25.11
N VAL A 255 0.30 -18.40 -25.48
CA VAL A 255 0.54 -19.29 -26.60
C VAL A 255 -0.26 -18.81 -27.81
N HIS A 256 0.43 -18.52 -28.92
CA HIS A 256 -0.17 -18.28 -30.24
C HIS A 256 0.36 -19.30 -31.25
N TYR A 257 -0.54 -19.96 -31.96
CA TYR A 257 -0.19 -20.95 -33.01
C TYR A 257 0.80 -22.02 -32.53
N GLY A 258 0.63 -22.49 -31.28
CA GLY A 258 1.50 -23.50 -30.66
C GLY A 258 2.89 -22.99 -30.25
N ARG A 259 3.12 -21.68 -30.20
CA ARG A 259 4.37 -21.07 -29.77
C ARG A 259 4.14 -20.10 -28.63
N GLN A 260 5.07 -20.09 -27.68
CA GLN A 260 5.08 -19.07 -26.63
C GLN A 260 5.44 -17.70 -27.23
N CYS A 261 4.66 -16.70 -26.90
CA CYS A 261 4.82 -15.32 -27.34
C CYS A 261 4.79 -14.40 -26.12
N ILE A 262 5.62 -13.36 -26.14
CA ILE A 262 5.59 -12.29 -25.15
C ILE A 262 4.98 -11.06 -25.83
N GLU A 263 3.88 -10.61 -25.28
CA GLU A 263 3.19 -9.37 -25.62
C GLU A 263 3.64 -8.25 -24.68
N LYS A 264 3.88 -7.07 -25.24
CA LYS A 264 4.17 -5.82 -24.52
C LYS A 264 3.17 -4.79 -24.98
N PRO A 265 2.15 -4.46 -24.18
CA PRO A 265 1.18 -3.43 -24.55
C PRO A 265 1.85 -2.06 -24.60
N ASP A 266 1.46 -1.24 -25.58
CA ASP A 266 1.82 0.17 -25.59
C ASP A 266 0.87 0.96 -24.66
N LEU A 267 1.34 1.26 -23.48
CA LEU A 267 0.59 1.95 -22.44
C LEU A 267 0.69 3.49 -22.55
N THR A 268 1.35 4.01 -23.58
CA THR A 268 1.46 5.45 -23.84
C THR A 268 0.30 5.99 -24.67
N THR A 269 -0.46 5.10 -25.31
CA THR A 269 -1.64 5.46 -26.09
C THR A 269 -2.70 6.10 -25.21
N GLY A 270 -3.17 7.29 -25.56
CA GLY A 270 -4.21 8.01 -24.81
C GLY A 270 -3.69 8.92 -23.70
N MET A 271 -2.37 9.13 -23.60
CA MET A 271 -1.73 9.91 -22.54
C MET A 271 -2.23 9.47 -21.16
N PRO A 272 -1.59 8.49 -20.52
CA PRO A 272 -2.02 8.02 -19.21
C PRO A 272 -2.04 9.19 -18.21
N GLU A 273 -3.16 9.37 -17.55
CA GLU A 273 -3.30 10.34 -16.46
C GLU A 273 -2.35 9.96 -15.31
N ASN A 274 -2.01 10.92 -14.49
CA ASN A 274 -1.27 10.65 -13.25
C ASN A 274 -2.12 9.73 -12.34
N PRO A 275 -1.59 8.60 -11.85
CA PRO A 275 -2.29 7.71 -10.94
C PRO A 275 -2.88 8.41 -9.72
N ASP A 276 -2.17 9.39 -9.17
CA ASP A 276 -2.63 10.14 -7.99
C ASP A 276 -3.88 10.98 -8.32
N ASP A 277 -3.95 11.58 -9.52
CA ASP A 277 -5.13 12.35 -9.96
C ASP A 277 -6.34 11.43 -10.19
N ILE A 278 -6.12 10.23 -10.72
CA ILE A 278 -7.17 9.21 -10.89
C ILE A 278 -7.72 8.80 -9.52
N GLU A 279 -6.85 8.51 -8.56
CA GLU A 279 -7.23 8.15 -7.20
C GLU A 279 -8.11 9.22 -6.55
N GLN A 280 -7.68 10.50 -6.63
CA GLN A 280 -8.43 11.63 -6.09
C GLN A 280 -9.79 11.80 -6.74
N ARG A 281 -9.88 11.62 -8.06
CA ARG A 281 -11.16 11.72 -8.78
C ARG A 281 -12.11 10.60 -8.39
N ILE A 282 -11.64 9.36 -8.27
CA ILE A 282 -12.46 8.21 -7.85
C ILE A 282 -12.96 8.42 -6.42
N PHE A 283 -12.10 8.87 -5.52
CA PHE A 283 -12.50 9.17 -4.16
C PHE A 283 -13.53 10.31 -4.11
N TYR A 284 -13.37 11.35 -4.92
CA TYR A 284 -14.37 12.41 -5.03
C TYR A 284 -15.74 11.86 -5.43
N HIS A 285 -15.80 11.03 -6.48
CA HIS A 285 -17.06 10.45 -6.94
C HIS A 285 -17.67 9.47 -5.91
N ALA A 286 -16.85 8.76 -5.16
CA ALA A 286 -17.35 7.92 -4.07
C ALA A 286 -18.02 8.75 -2.96
N VAL A 287 -17.48 9.93 -2.64
CA VAL A 287 -18.06 10.84 -1.64
C VAL A 287 -19.27 11.59 -2.18
N ALA A 288 -19.18 12.16 -3.38
CA ALA A 288 -20.19 13.06 -3.93
C ALA A 288 -21.40 12.33 -4.55
N ASP A 289 -21.13 11.22 -5.24
CA ASP A 289 -22.11 10.53 -6.08
C ASP A 289 -22.42 9.11 -5.58
N GLY A 290 -21.73 8.63 -4.53
CA GLY A 290 -21.89 7.26 -4.03
C GLY A 290 -21.33 6.20 -4.96
N ALA A 291 -20.34 6.56 -5.80
CA ALA A 291 -19.67 5.62 -6.70
C ALA A 291 -18.85 4.57 -5.92
N GLU A 292 -18.64 3.39 -6.50
CA GLU A 292 -17.81 2.37 -5.88
C GLU A 292 -16.33 2.78 -5.82
N LEU A 293 -15.67 2.48 -4.69
CA LEU A 293 -14.22 2.60 -4.56
C LEU A 293 -13.51 1.46 -5.28
N VAL A 294 -12.39 1.77 -5.93
CA VAL A 294 -11.47 0.76 -6.47
C VAL A 294 -10.71 0.06 -5.33
N VAL A 295 -10.37 0.81 -4.27
CA VAL A 295 -9.75 0.27 -3.05
C VAL A 295 -10.83 0.13 -1.98
N LYS A 296 -11.40 -1.07 -1.83
CA LYS A 296 -12.35 -1.35 -0.76
C LYS A 296 -11.62 -1.48 0.58
N PRO A 297 -12.12 -0.88 1.68
CA PRO A 297 -11.41 -0.95 2.97
C PRO A 297 -11.28 -2.38 3.49
N GLU A 298 -12.20 -3.30 3.15
CA GLU A 298 -12.12 -4.72 3.50
C GLU A 298 -10.93 -5.41 2.81
N GLN A 299 -10.59 -5.00 1.60
CA GLN A 299 -9.41 -5.51 0.87
C GLN A 299 -8.11 -5.04 1.55
N ALA A 300 -8.04 -3.76 1.91
CA ALA A 300 -6.93 -3.18 2.66
C ALA A 300 -6.76 -3.83 4.04
N LEU A 301 -7.87 -4.21 4.68
CA LEU A 301 -7.87 -4.96 5.94
C LEU A 301 -7.17 -6.32 5.79
N VAL A 302 -7.46 -7.08 4.72
CA VAL A 302 -6.78 -8.36 4.45
C VAL A 302 -5.29 -8.16 4.22
N VAL A 303 -4.89 -7.13 3.45
CA VAL A 303 -3.48 -6.78 3.27
C VAL A 303 -2.81 -6.57 4.62
N THR A 304 -3.38 -5.73 5.49
CA THR A 304 -2.84 -5.46 6.84
C THR A 304 -2.72 -6.74 7.66
N ARG A 305 -3.72 -7.64 7.61
CA ARG A 305 -3.69 -8.91 8.35
C ARG A 305 -2.57 -9.84 7.85
N VAL A 306 -2.32 -9.89 6.55
CA VAL A 306 -1.23 -10.70 5.99
C VAL A 306 0.14 -10.15 6.40
N LEU A 307 0.34 -8.82 6.35
CA LEU A 307 1.59 -8.21 6.80
C LEU A 307 1.86 -8.49 8.28
N GLU A 308 0.86 -8.33 9.14
CA GLU A 308 0.96 -8.67 10.56
C GLU A 308 1.30 -10.15 10.76
N ALA A 309 0.68 -11.06 10.01
CA ALA A 309 0.96 -12.50 10.09
C ALA A 309 2.39 -12.85 9.67
N ILE A 310 2.99 -12.12 8.71
CA ILE A 310 4.41 -12.27 8.36
C ILE A 310 5.29 -11.90 9.55
N TYR A 311 5.03 -10.77 10.23
CA TYR A 311 5.78 -10.39 11.44
C TYR A 311 5.58 -11.40 12.58
N GLU A 312 4.35 -11.86 12.81
CA GLU A 312 4.03 -12.86 13.84
C GLU A 312 4.75 -14.19 13.56
N SER A 313 4.70 -14.66 12.30
CA SER A 313 5.42 -15.86 11.87
C SER A 313 6.93 -15.73 12.05
N ALA A 314 7.51 -14.61 11.65
CA ALA A 314 8.94 -14.34 11.82
C ALA A 314 9.36 -14.33 13.30
N GLY A 315 8.53 -13.80 14.19
CA GLY A 315 8.79 -13.74 15.62
C GLY A 315 8.61 -15.08 16.35
N THR A 316 7.67 -15.91 15.90
CA THR A 316 7.34 -17.20 16.54
C THR A 316 7.98 -18.41 15.89
N GLY A 317 8.45 -18.28 14.64
CA GLY A 317 8.92 -19.40 13.81
C GLY A 317 7.82 -20.36 13.37
N LYS A 318 6.54 -19.96 13.45
CA LYS A 318 5.38 -20.80 13.14
C LYS A 318 4.61 -20.25 11.94
N THR A 319 3.92 -21.12 11.22
CA THR A 319 2.89 -20.73 10.26
C THR A 319 1.68 -20.19 10.99
N ILE A 320 1.14 -19.07 10.51
CA ILE A 320 -0.07 -18.43 11.03
C ILE A 320 -1.23 -18.83 10.12
N TYR A 321 -2.27 -19.41 10.69
CA TYR A 321 -3.48 -19.81 9.98
C TYR A 321 -4.57 -18.75 10.15
N PHE A 322 -5.36 -18.57 9.10
CA PHE A 322 -6.51 -17.67 9.09
C PHE A 322 -7.79 -18.50 9.23
N ASP A 323 -8.70 -18.06 10.07
CA ASP A 323 -10.00 -18.69 10.30
C ASP A 323 -10.95 -18.53 9.11
#